data_17bce06cfdec5efaaf368c950207ad32
#
_entry.id   17bce06cfdec5efaaf368c950207ad32
#
_cell.length_a   1.000
_cell.length_b   1.000
_cell.length_c   1.000
_cell.angle_alpha   90.00
_cell.angle_beta   90.00
_cell.angle_gamma   90.00
#
_symmetry.space_group_name_H-M   'P 1'
#
loop_
_entity.id
_entity.type
_entity.pdbx_description
1 polymer ?
#
loop_
_entity_poly.entity_id
_entity_poly.type
_entity_poly.pdbx_seq_one_letter_code
_entity_poly.pdbx_strand_id
1 'polypeptide(L)'
;KGIVVAEEDDRIVGFAIINAIDKPENPFMFARRYLDIDEFCVDENDRRKGVATQLIAFVKQYAQKEGFDKLELNMWEFNTDALAFYEAVGFSTYRRYLDMDL
;
A
#
# COMPACT_ATOMS: atom_id res chain seq x y z
N LYS A 1 -9.73 -6.47 -7.79
CA LYS A 1 -9.79 -5.20 -7.06
C LYS A 1 -10.64 -5.36 -5.81
N GLY A 2 -10.14 -4.88 -4.69
CA GLY A 2 -10.85 -4.96 -3.42
C GLY A 2 -10.74 -3.67 -2.63
N ILE A 3 -11.61 -3.54 -1.64
CA ILE A 3 -11.61 -2.37 -0.75
C ILE A 3 -11.58 -2.89 0.68
N VAL A 4 -10.65 -2.32 1.47
CA VAL A 4 -10.55 -2.56 2.91
C VAL A 4 -10.93 -1.26 3.59
N VAL A 5 -11.86 -1.31 4.54
CA VAL A 5 -12.29 -0.12 5.27
C VAL A 5 -12.00 -0.26 6.75
N ALA A 6 -11.70 0.87 7.39
CA ALA A 6 -11.61 0.97 8.84
C ALA A 6 -12.83 1.73 9.34
N GLU A 7 -13.54 1.15 10.29
CA GLU A 7 -14.73 1.77 10.88
C GLU A 7 -14.51 2.02 12.36
N GLU A 8 -15.08 3.13 12.82
CA GLU A 8 -15.11 3.48 14.23
C GLU A 8 -16.45 4.16 14.51
N ASP A 9 -17.21 3.64 15.46
CA ASP A 9 -18.53 4.17 15.84
C ASP A 9 -19.47 4.31 14.62
N ASP A 10 -19.56 3.28 13.81
CA ASP A 10 -20.39 3.23 12.60
C ASP A 10 -20.01 4.22 11.52
N ARG A 11 -18.81 4.79 11.59
CA ARG A 11 -18.29 5.73 10.61
C ARG A 11 -17.02 5.19 9.99
N ILE A 12 -16.89 5.34 8.66
CA ILE A 12 -15.66 4.95 7.96
C ILE A 12 -14.61 6.02 8.22
N VAL A 13 -13.49 5.62 8.82
CA VAL A 13 -12.39 6.53 9.17
C VAL A 13 -11.18 6.36 8.27
N GLY A 14 -11.17 5.34 7.45
CA GLY A 14 -10.08 5.14 6.48
C GLY A 14 -10.39 4.00 5.54
N PHE A 15 -9.64 3.93 4.44
CA PHE A 15 -9.79 2.83 3.48
C PHE A 15 -8.51 2.60 2.69
N ALA A 16 -8.41 1.41 2.10
CA ALA A 16 -7.37 1.06 1.15
C ALA A 16 -8.01 0.36 -0.03
N ILE A 17 -7.62 0.72 -1.24
CA ILE A 17 -8.01 0.01 -2.46
C ILE A 17 -6.83 -0.84 -2.88
N ILE A 18 -7.07 -2.13 -3.04
CA ILE A 18 -6.04 -3.12 -3.31
C ILE A 18 -6.33 -3.86 -4.61
N ASN A 19 -5.27 -4.21 -5.34
CA ASN A 19 -5.34 -4.97 -6.57
C ASN A 19 -4.37 -6.14 -6.53
N ALA A 20 -4.85 -7.33 -6.90
CA ALA A 20 -3.97 -8.50 -7.04
C ALA A 20 -3.30 -8.44 -8.41
N ILE A 21 -1.99 -8.54 -8.44
CA ILE A 21 -1.20 -8.49 -9.66
C ILE A 21 -0.39 -9.76 -9.79
N ASP A 22 -0.54 -10.45 -10.91
CA ASP A 22 0.27 -11.61 -11.27
C ASP A 22 1.14 -11.25 -12.46
N LYS A 23 2.46 -11.30 -12.28
CA LYS A 23 3.42 -11.08 -13.36
C LYS A 23 4.08 -12.41 -13.69
N PRO A 24 3.81 -12.97 -14.87
CA PRO A 24 4.46 -14.22 -15.26
C PRO A 24 5.95 -14.03 -15.47
N GLU A 25 6.68 -15.13 -15.37
CA GLU A 25 8.11 -15.14 -15.66
C GLU A 25 8.36 -14.73 -17.09
N ASN A 26 9.44 -13.97 -17.31
CA ASN A 26 9.90 -13.58 -18.64
C ASN A 26 11.43 -13.57 -18.64
N PRO A 27 12.10 -13.33 -19.81
CA PRO A 27 13.57 -13.39 -19.88
C PRO A 27 14.30 -12.44 -18.94
N PHE A 28 13.61 -11.43 -18.40
CA PHE A 28 14.25 -10.39 -17.57
C PHE A 28 13.83 -10.45 -16.11
N MET A 29 12.75 -11.16 -15.78
CA MET A 29 12.19 -11.15 -14.42
C MET A 29 11.61 -12.51 -14.07
N PHE A 30 11.76 -12.90 -12.81
CA PHE A 30 11.06 -14.06 -12.27
C PHE A 30 9.56 -13.75 -12.14
N ALA A 31 8.76 -14.80 -12.15
CA ALA A 31 7.34 -14.68 -11.87
C ALA A 31 7.15 -14.09 -10.46
N ARG A 32 6.16 -13.24 -10.31
CA ARG A 32 5.84 -12.68 -8.99
C ARG A 32 4.36 -12.40 -8.88
N ARG A 33 3.88 -12.51 -7.66
CA ARG A 33 2.49 -12.26 -7.31
C ARG A 33 2.47 -11.28 -6.15
N TYR A 34 1.92 -10.10 -6.37
CA TYR A 34 1.93 -9.08 -5.34
C TYR A 34 0.59 -8.36 -5.24
N LEU A 35 0.34 -7.79 -4.08
CA LEU A 35 -0.84 -6.98 -3.83
C LEU A 35 -0.43 -5.52 -3.93
N ASP A 36 -1.08 -4.80 -4.84
CA ASP A 36 -0.82 -3.38 -5.05
C ASP A 36 -1.84 -2.56 -4.26
N ILE A 37 -1.35 -1.61 -3.48
CA ILE A 37 -2.20 -0.64 -2.80
C ILE A 37 -2.35 0.54 -3.73
N ASP A 38 -3.51 0.64 -4.37
CA ASP A 38 -3.82 1.66 -5.36
C ASP A 38 -4.17 3.00 -4.69
N GLU A 39 -4.97 2.95 -3.63
CA GLU A 39 -5.30 4.11 -2.84
C GLU A 39 -5.27 3.76 -1.36
N PHE A 40 -4.85 4.73 -0.55
CA PHE A 40 -4.77 4.58 0.89
C PHE A 40 -5.09 5.91 1.52
N CYS A 41 -6.13 5.95 2.34
CA CYS A 41 -6.62 7.21 2.89
C CYS A 41 -7.15 7.03 4.31
N VAL A 42 -6.83 7.99 5.16
CA VAL A 42 -7.38 8.07 6.52
C VAL A 42 -8.01 9.45 6.67
N ASP A 43 -9.22 9.49 7.24
CA ASP A 43 -9.93 10.73 7.48
C ASP A 43 -9.03 11.68 8.28
N GLU A 44 -9.00 12.94 7.88
CA GLU A 44 -8.12 13.94 8.49
C GLU A 44 -8.31 14.03 10.01
N ASN A 45 -9.55 13.92 10.47
CA ASN A 45 -9.87 14.00 11.89
C ASN A 45 -9.45 12.76 12.69
N ASP A 46 -9.10 11.69 11.99
CA ASP A 46 -8.75 10.41 12.62
C ASP A 46 -7.27 10.07 12.46
N ARG A 47 -6.49 10.99 11.91
CA ARG A 47 -5.04 10.83 11.80
C ARG A 47 -4.41 10.84 13.18
N ARG A 48 -3.28 10.14 13.32
CA ARG A 48 -2.54 10.00 14.59
C ARG A 48 -3.26 9.16 15.65
N LYS A 49 -4.34 8.46 15.25
CA LYS A 49 -5.03 7.52 16.14
C LYS A 49 -4.63 6.07 15.85
N GLY A 50 -3.65 5.85 14.99
CA GLY A 50 -3.21 4.51 14.63
C GLY A 50 -4.05 3.83 13.57
N VAL A 51 -5.00 4.52 12.94
CA VAL A 51 -5.86 3.93 11.90
C VAL A 51 -5.04 3.47 10.71
N ALA A 52 -4.10 4.30 10.24
CA ALA A 52 -3.25 3.94 9.11
C ALA A 52 -2.41 2.69 9.40
N THR A 53 -1.83 2.62 10.60
CA THR A 53 -1.04 1.46 11.01
C THR A 53 -1.90 0.21 11.06
N GLN A 54 -3.13 0.31 11.57
CA GLN A 54 -4.04 -0.82 11.63
C GLN A 54 -4.48 -1.28 10.23
N LEU A 55 -4.74 -0.33 9.32
CA LEU A 55 -5.07 -0.67 7.93
C LEU A 55 -3.94 -1.42 7.25
N ILE A 56 -2.72 -0.94 7.38
CA ILE A 56 -1.54 -1.60 6.79
C ILE A 56 -1.37 -2.99 7.40
N ALA A 57 -1.53 -3.12 8.72
CA ALA A 57 -1.42 -4.43 9.38
C ALA A 57 -2.45 -5.41 8.83
N PHE A 58 -3.68 -4.96 8.63
CA PHE A 58 -4.73 -5.81 8.08
C PHE A 58 -4.40 -6.24 6.64
N VAL A 59 -4.01 -5.28 5.80
CA VAL A 59 -3.65 -5.57 4.40
C VAL A 59 -2.49 -6.55 4.33
N LYS A 60 -1.50 -6.37 5.20
CA LYS A 60 -0.34 -7.26 5.28
C LYS A 60 -0.76 -8.69 5.65
N GLN A 61 -1.62 -8.84 6.66
CA GLN A 61 -2.12 -10.16 7.06
C GLN A 61 -2.92 -10.81 5.93
N TYR A 62 -3.77 -10.04 5.27
CA TYR A 62 -4.53 -10.52 4.14
C TYR A 62 -3.61 -11.01 3.02
N ALA A 63 -2.60 -10.22 2.68
CA ALA A 63 -1.64 -10.58 1.64
C ALA A 63 -0.90 -11.88 1.99
N GLN A 64 -0.46 -12.03 3.22
CA GLN A 64 0.21 -13.23 3.69
C GLN A 64 -0.70 -14.45 3.62
N LYS A 65 -1.94 -14.30 4.08
CA LYS A 65 -2.93 -15.38 4.08
C LYS A 65 -3.25 -15.84 2.66
N GLU A 66 -3.33 -14.91 1.72
CA GLU A 66 -3.67 -15.22 0.33
C GLU A 66 -2.47 -15.61 -0.53
N GLY A 67 -1.28 -15.69 0.06
CA GLY A 67 -0.09 -16.18 -0.62
C GLY A 67 0.59 -15.19 -1.55
N PHE A 68 0.40 -13.90 -1.33
CA PHE A 68 1.13 -12.88 -2.09
C PHE A 68 2.56 -12.78 -1.59
N ASP A 69 3.49 -12.54 -2.52
CA ASP A 69 4.91 -12.43 -2.20
C ASP A 69 5.28 -11.06 -1.64
N LYS A 70 4.55 -10.02 -2.04
CA LYS A 70 4.86 -8.64 -1.69
C LYS A 70 3.63 -7.78 -1.60
N LEU A 71 3.75 -6.69 -0.84
CA LEU A 71 2.88 -5.53 -0.93
C LEU A 71 3.65 -4.43 -1.67
N GLU A 72 2.99 -3.75 -2.60
CA GLU A 72 3.57 -2.62 -3.31
C GLU A 72 2.65 -1.42 -3.26
N LEU A 73 3.22 -0.23 -3.32
CA LEU A 73 2.49 1.00 -3.52
C LEU A 73 3.35 2.02 -4.26
N ASN A 74 2.71 2.99 -4.87
CA ASN A 74 3.38 4.12 -5.51
C ASN A 74 3.02 5.39 -4.76
N MET A 75 3.98 6.30 -4.67
CA MET A 75 3.74 7.60 -4.05
C MET A 75 4.60 8.66 -4.74
N TRP A 76 4.19 9.92 -4.59
CA TRP A 76 4.97 11.02 -5.12
C TRP A 76 6.20 11.26 -4.24
N GLU A 77 7.36 11.49 -4.88
CA GLU A 77 8.64 11.68 -4.19
C GLU A 77 8.60 12.83 -3.17
N PHE A 78 7.84 13.89 -3.47
CA PHE A 78 7.76 15.05 -2.59
C PHE A 78 6.96 14.80 -1.31
N ASN A 79 6.25 13.70 -1.21
CA ASN A 79 5.42 13.41 -0.04
C ASN A 79 6.25 12.72 1.05
N THR A 80 7.12 13.49 1.70
CA THR A 80 8.09 12.96 2.66
C THR A 80 7.44 12.40 3.93
N ASP A 81 6.31 12.97 4.37
CA ASP A 81 5.60 12.45 5.55
C ASP A 81 5.03 11.06 5.29
N ALA A 82 4.45 10.86 4.10
CA ALA A 82 3.94 9.55 3.73
C ALA A 82 5.06 8.53 3.62
N LEU A 83 6.18 8.92 3.02
CA LEU A 83 7.33 8.01 2.91
C LEU A 83 7.84 7.59 4.29
N ALA A 84 7.97 8.54 5.22
CA ALA A 84 8.40 8.23 6.57
C ALA A 84 7.45 7.22 7.24
N PHE A 85 6.14 7.40 7.06
CA PHE A 85 5.16 6.46 7.59
C PHE A 85 5.33 5.07 6.98
N TYR A 86 5.44 4.98 5.65
CA TYR A 86 5.57 3.68 5.00
C TYR A 86 6.86 2.97 5.39
N GLU A 87 7.95 3.70 5.50
CA GLU A 87 9.21 3.12 5.96
C GLU A 87 9.10 2.61 7.41
N ALA A 88 8.41 3.36 8.26
CA ALA A 88 8.21 2.97 9.66
C ALA A 88 7.43 1.67 9.80
N VAL A 89 6.50 1.40 8.88
CA VAL A 89 5.72 0.15 8.91
C VAL A 89 6.33 -0.97 8.08
N GLY A 90 7.50 -0.77 7.49
CA GLY A 90 8.27 -1.85 6.88
C GLY A 90 8.46 -1.79 5.37
N PHE A 91 7.97 -0.76 4.70
CA PHE A 91 8.22 -0.61 3.27
C PHE A 91 9.61 -0.07 3.01
N SER A 92 10.17 -0.43 1.86
CA SER A 92 11.41 0.14 1.38
C SER A 92 11.29 0.45 -0.10
N THR A 93 12.01 1.48 -0.54
CA THR A 93 12.03 1.85 -1.95
C THR A 93 12.80 0.82 -2.74
N TYR A 94 12.23 0.34 -3.86
CA TYR A 94 12.97 -0.56 -4.75
C TYR A 94 13.03 -0.06 -6.19
N ARG A 95 12.23 0.95 -6.54
CA ARG A 95 12.19 1.47 -7.91
C ARG A 95 11.87 2.96 -7.88
N ARG A 96 12.46 3.72 -8.81
CA ARG A 96 12.15 5.13 -9.00
C ARG A 96 11.79 5.39 -10.45
N TYR A 97 10.85 6.30 -10.66
CA TYR A 97 10.55 6.87 -11.97
C TYR A 97 11.23 8.21 -12.08
N LEU A 98 11.89 8.42 -13.21
CA LEU A 98 12.59 9.67 -13.48
C LEU A 98 12.04 10.22 -14.78
N ASP A 99 11.89 11.55 -14.85
CA ASP A 99 11.45 12.21 -16.07
C ASP A 99 12.30 13.41 -16.36
N MET A 100 12.17 13.93 -17.58
CA MET A 100 12.91 15.12 -18.03
C MET A 100 12.00 15.86 -18.98
N ASP A 101 11.74 17.14 -18.69
CA ASP A 101 11.00 18.00 -19.62
C ASP A 101 11.90 18.32 -20.82
N LEU A 102 11.32 18.29 -22.02
CA LEU A 102 12.04 18.50 -23.26
C LEU A 102 11.69 19.84 -23.92
#